data_482a6bcedf0cccf4ee91a5b2fcd543eb
#
_entry.id   482a6bcedf0cccf4ee91a5b2fcd543eb
#
_cell.length_a   1.000
_cell.length_b   1.000
_cell.length_c   1.000
_cell.angle_alpha   90.00
_cell.angle_beta   90.00
_cell.angle_gamma   90.00
#
_symmetry.space_group_name_H-M   'P 1'
#
loop_
_entity.id
_entity.type
_entity.pdbx_description
1 polymer ?
#
loop_
_entity_poly.entity_id
_entity_poly.type
_entity_poly.pdbx_seq_one_letter_code
_entity_poly.pdbx_strand_id
1 'polypeptide(L)'
;EARSAASFWRYNMHLFGLAALPVAWLAGSWAADRFAAAGRTIAAIIATALIIALPFGLSGKIRFDHHPVKDYIRGITQEMRTLLPAGARLMPVDPEMTIFYGLVVNYDLIGAAEVGGYIHVRNAPAKYMTLYQERFQPTHLFVHTITDDVDSFTGLNLDRRASHLLKRSDTGWQIVKS
;
A
#
# COMPACT_ATOMS: atom_id res chain seq x y z
N GLU A 1 4.01 2.12 -17.73
CA GLU A 1 5.48 2.17 -17.57
C GLU A 1 5.91 2.34 -16.10
N ALA A 2 5.30 3.24 -15.30
CA ALA A 2 5.67 3.42 -13.88
C ALA A 2 5.42 2.19 -12.99
N ARG A 3 4.46 1.32 -13.34
CA ARG A 3 4.14 0.10 -12.58
C ARG A 3 5.19 -1.00 -12.75
N SER A 4 5.79 -1.10 -13.93
CA SER A 4 6.89 -2.04 -14.19
C SER A 4 8.17 -1.63 -13.46
N ALA A 5 8.42 -0.33 -13.32
CA ALA A 5 9.56 0.18 -12.58
C ALA A 5 9.48 -0.16 -11.08
N ALA A 6 8.31 -0.03 -10.45
CA ALA A 6 8.16 -0.35 -9.01
C ALA A 6 8.41 -1.84 -8.71
N SER A 7 7.96 -2.75 -9.59
CA SER A 7 8.24 -4.19 -9.48
C SER A 7 9.71 -4.48 -9.69
N PHE A 8 10.35 -3.86 -10.69
CA PHE A 8 11.76 -3.99 -10.98
C PHE A 8 12.63 -3.61 -9.78
N TRP A 9 12.34 -2.47 -9.11
CA TRP A 9 13.08 -2.04 -7.92
C TRP A 9 12.91 -3.00 -6.75
N ARG A 10 11.71 -3.54 -6.53
CA ARG A 10 11.45 -4.48 -5.42
C ARG A 10 12.27 -5.77 -5.56
N TYR A 11 12.38 -6.31 -6.78
CA TYR A 11 13.20 -7.50 -7.04
C TYR A 11 14.70 -7.19 -6.99
N ASN A 12 15.12 -6.02 -7.47
CA ASN A 12 16.53 -5.65 -7.47
C ASN A 12 17.07 -5.27 -6.08
N MET A 13 16.23 -4.86 -5.12
CA MET A 13 16.69 -4.64 -3.74
C MET A 13 17.28 -5.91 -3.10
N HIS A 14 16.77 -7.09 -3.44
CA HIS A 14 17.34 -8.36 -2.97
C HIS A 14 18.67 -8.68 -3.67
N LEU A 15 18.78 -8.34 -4.95
CA LEU A 15 20.03 -8.51 -5.72
C LEU A 15 21.10 -7.50 -5.30
N PHE A 16 20.72 -6.32 -4.84
CA PHE A 16 21.66 -5.30 -4.38
C PHE A 16 22.48 -5.78 -3.16
N GLY A 17 21.83 -6.46 -2.21
CA GLY A 17 22.53 -7.09 -1.09
C GLY A 17 23.59 -8.13 -1.53
N LEU A 18 23.26 -8.95 -2.53
CA LEU A 18 24.18 -9.93 -3.10
C LEU A 18 25.31 -9.26 -3.90
N ALA A 19 25.02 -8.20 -4.64
CA ALA A 19 26.02 -7.44 -5.39
C ALA A 19 26.97 -6.64 -4.48
N ALA A 20 26.53 -6.25 -3.28
CA ALA A 20 27.37 -5.56 -2.31
C ALA A 20 28.54 -6.40 -1.80
N LEU A 21 28.37 -7.74 -1.71
CA LEU A 21 29.41 -8.64 -1.24
C LEU A 21 30.66 -8.66 -2.15
N PRO A 22 30.56 -8.91 -3.48
CA PRO A 22 31.73 -8.85 -4.36
C PRO A 22 32.34 -7.45 -4.45
N VAL A 23 31.53 -6.38 -4.38
CA VAL A 23 32.05 -5.01 -4.36
C VAL A 23 32.84 -4.75 -3.08
N ALA A 24 32.34 -5.16 -1.93
CA ALA A 24 33.03 -5.03 -0.66
C ALA A 24 34.34 -5.84 -0.63
N TRP A 25 34.33 -7.06 -1.21
CA TRP A 25 35.53 -7.90 -1.33
C TRP A 25 36.58 -7.24 -2.24
N LEU A 26 36.20 -6.76 -3.42
CA LEU A 26 37.08 -6.05 -4.34
C LEU A 26 37.66 -4.77 -3.72
N ALA A 27 36.83 -3.98 -3.06
CA ALA A 27 37.28 -2.78 -2.36
C ALA A 27 38.25 -3.11 -1.21
N GLY A 28 37.95 -4.19 -0.46
CA GLY A 28 38.82 -4.68 0.61
C GLY A 28 40.16 -5.18 0.11
N SER A 29 40.20 -5.97 -0.98
CA SER A 29 41.45 -6.46 -1.58
C SER A 29 42.28 -5.28 -2.12
N TRP A 30 41.66 -4.34 -2.83
CA TRP A 30 42.35 -3.15 -3.32
C TRP A 30 42.95 -2.30 -2.18
N ALA A 31 42.19 -2.10 -1.09
CA ALA A 31 42.67 -1.40 0.09
C ALA A 31 43.81 -2.15 0.80
N ALA A 32 43.79 -3.48 0.80
CA ALA A 32 44.82 -4.31 1.39
C ALA A 32 46.17 -4.10 0.70
N ASP A 33 46.17 -3.90 -0.62
CA ASP A 33 47.40 -3.71 -1.42
C ASP A 33 47.96 -2.27 -1.33
N ARG A 34 47.11 -1.28 -0.99
CA ARG A 34 47.47 0.13 -1.03
C ARG A 34 47.78 0.75 0.33
N PHE A 35 47.26 0.21 1.41
CA PHE A 35 47.39 0.78 2.75
C PHE A 35 48.22 -0.11 3.68
N ALA A 36 49.07 0.51 4.50
CA ALA A 36 49.69 -0.15 5.64
C ALA A 36 48.63 -0.70 6.62
N ALA A 37 48.99 -1.67 7.46
CA ALA A 37 48.04 -2.35 8.37
C ALA A 37 47.14 -1.42 9.18
N ALA A 38 47.67 -0.32 9.73
CA ALA A 38 46.92 0.67 10.47
C ALA A 38 45.90 1.40 9.58
N GLY A 39 46.28 1.75 8.33
CA GLY A 39 45.37 2.40 7.37
C GLY A 39 44.23 1.49 6.94
N ARG A 40 44.45 0.19 6.83
CA ARG A 40 43.40 -0.81 6.53
C ARG A 40 42.34 -0.87 7.62
N THR A 41 42.77 -0.87 8.87
CA THR A 41 41.84 -0.88 10.02
C THR A 41 40.97 0.35 10.04
N ILE A 42 41.57 1.53 9.84
CA ILE A 42 40.83 2.81 9.79
C ILE A 42 39.84 2.80 8.62
N ALA A 43 40.26 2.39 7.42
CA ALA A 43 39.39 2.31 6.25
C ALA A 43 38.21 1.35 6.47
N ALA A 44 38.44 0.21 7.11
CA ALA A 44 37.38 -0.75 7.44
C ALA A 44 36.38 -0.16 8.44
N ILE A 45 36.86 0.55 9.47
CA ILE A 45 35.96 1.21 10.45
C ILE A 45 35.11 2.28 9.75
N ILE A 46 35.72 3.12 8.91
CA ILE A 46 34.99 4.16 8.17
C ILE A 46 33.95 3.52 7.23
N ALA A 47 34.33 2.48 6.46
CA ALA A 47 33.41 1.80 5.56
C ALA A 47 32.24 1.18 6.32
N THR A 48 32.52 0.51 7.46
CA THR A 48 31.47 -0.07 8.30
C THR A 48 30.55 1.01 8.86
N ALA A 49 31.10 2.12 9.36
CA ALA A 49 30.32 3.24 9.86
C ALA A 49 29.41 3.85 8.76
N LEU A 50 29.94 3.99 7.52
CA LEU A 50 29.17 4.47 6.38
C LEU A 50 28.05 3.48 6.00
N ILE A 51 28.32 2.18 5.95
CA ILE A 51 27.30 1.15 5.65
C ILE A 51 26.18 1.18 6.68
N ILE A 52 26.50 1.41 7.95
CA ILE A 52 25.50 1.51 9.01
C ILE A 52 24.75 2.86 8.95
N ALA A 53 25.46 3.97 8.76
CA ALA A 53 24.90 5.32 8.81
C ALA A 53 24.08 5.68 7.56
N LEU A 54 24.47 5.18 6.37
CA LEU A 54 23.82 5.48 5.10
C LEU A 54 22.31 5.14 5.09
N PRO A 55 21.86 3.95 5.53
CA PRO A 55 20.45 3.64 5.60
C PRO A 55 19.66 4.59 6.50
N PHE A 56 20.25 5.04 7.61
CA PHE A 56 19.59 5.99 8.52
C PHE A 56 19.56 7.41 7.94
N GLY A 57 20.66 7.88 7.36
CA GLY A 57 20.74 9.20 6.74
C GLY A 57 19.89 9.33 5.47
N LEU A 58 19.74 8.26 4.72
CA LEU A 58 18.96 8.22 3.49
C LEU A 58 17.54 7.67 3.69
N SER A 59 17.18 7.24 4.90
CA SER A 59 15.89 6.59 5.17
C SER A 59 14.70 7.39 4.68
N GLY A 60 14.73 8.72 4.81
CA GLY A 60 13.68 9.60 4.31
C GLY A 60 13.62 9.74 2.78
N LYS A 61 14.74 9.48 2.07
CA LYS A 61 14.83 9.59 0.62
C LYS A 61 14.68 8.24 -0.09
N ILE A 62 15.04 7.15 0.59
CA ILE A 62 14.98 5.77 0.08
C ILE A 62 13.64 5.11 0.47
N ARG A 63 12.81 5.74 1.27
CA ARG A 63 11.47 5.25 1.60
C ARG A 63 10.57 5.31 0.37
N PHE A 64 10.65 4.27 -0.45
CA PHE A 64 9.75 4.00 -1.58
C PHE A 64 8.30 3.73 -1.14
N ASP A 65 8.05 3.65 0.14
CA ASP A 65 6.74 3.42 0.76
C ASP A 65 6.01 4.72 1.13
N HIS A 66 6.66 5.87 1.04
CA HIS A 66 6.02 7.18 1.17
C HIS A 66 5.19 7.49 -0.08
N HIS A 67 3.98 6.97 -0.09
CA HIS A 67 3.01 7.31 -1.10
C HIS A 67 1.88 8.13 -0.43
N PRO A 68 1.66 9.40 -0.81
CA PRO A 68 0.66 10.25 -0.16
C PRO A 68 -0.73 9.61 -0.06
N VAL A 69 -1.12 8.87 -1.09
CA VAL A 69 -2.40 8.15 -1.11
C VAL A 69 -2.43 7.01 -0.08
N LYS A 70 -1.30 6.34 0.17
CA LYS A 70 -1.21 5.28 1.19
C LYS A 70 -1.41 5.85 2.60
N ASP A 71 -0.79 6.99 2.89
CA ASP A 71 -0.92 7.65 4.19
C ASP A 71 -2.36 8.16 4.39
N TYR A 72 -2.98 8.68 3.33
CA TYR A 72 -4.39 9.05 3.31
C TYR A 72 -5.30 7.83 3.58
N ILE A 73 -5.13 6.73 2.86
CA ILE A 73 -5.93 5.50 3.07
C ILE A 73 -5.74 4.96 4.48
N ARG A 74 -4.52 4.99 5.04
CA ARG A 74 -4.28 4.58 6.44
C ARG A 74 -5.00 5.46 7.45
N GLY A 75 -5.04 6.77 7.23
CA GLY A 75 -5.82 7.68 8.06
C GLY A 75 -7.30 7.30 8.08
N ILE A 76 -7.87 7.05 6.90
CA ILE A 76 -9.27 6.64 6.75
C ILE A 76 -9.52 5.26 7.40
N THR A 77 -8.64 4.29 7.20
CA THR A 77 -8.82 2.94 7.78
C THR A 77 -8.76 2.95 9.30
N GLN A 78 -7.95 3.82 9.89
CA GLN A 78 -7.95 4.01 11.35
C GLN A 78 -9.29 4.57 11.85
N GLU A 79 -9.87 5.53 11.13
CA GLU A 79 -11.19 6.06 11.43
C GLU A 79 -12.28 4.99 11.23
N MET A 80 -12.25 4.26 10.13
CA MET A 80 -13.18 3.16 9.86
C MET A 80 -13.17 2.09 10.97
N ARG A 81 -12.00 1.83 11.57
CA ARG A 81 -11.87 0.88 12.69
C ARG A 81 -12.77 1.21 13.86
N THR A 82 -13.04 2.49 14.10
CA THR A 82 -13.92 2.95 15.19
C THR A 82 -15.40 2.94 14.80
N LEU A 83 -15.70 2.98 13.51
CA LEU A 83 -17.06 3.07 12.98
C LEU A 83 -17.64 1.70 12.61
N LEU A 84 -16.78 0.73 12.29
CA LEU A 84 -17.22 -0.59 11.88
C LEU A 84 -17.60 -1.45 13.09
N PRO A 85 -18.80 -2.07 13.09
CA PRO A 85 -19.18 -3.00 14.14
C PRO A 85 -18.38 -4.30 14.03
N ALA A 86 -18.27 -5.04 15.15
CA ALA A 86 -17.66 -6.35 15.15
C ALA A 86 -18.35 -7.28 14.15
N GLY A 87 -17.55 -8.00 13.35
CA GLY A 87 -18.05 -8.88 12.30
C GLY A 87 -18.53 -8.16 11.03
N ALA A 88 -18.21 -6.87 10.87
CA ALA A 88 -18.48 -6.15 9.63
C ALA A 88 -17.77 -6.82 8.44
N ARG A 89 -18.47 -6.93 7.31
CA ARG A 89 -17.95 -7.38 6.03
C ARG A 89 -17.83 -6.18 5.11
N LEU A 90 -16.60 -5.72 4.90
CA LEU A 90 -16.29 -4.51 4.13
C LEU A 90 -15.85 -4.86 2.71
N MET A 91 -16.53 -4.29 1.73
CA MET A 91 -16.14 -4.38 0.32
C MET A 91 -15.55 -3.05 -0.14
N PRO A 92 -14.25 -2.97 -0.43
CA PRO A 92 -13.65 -1.80 -1.06
C PRO A 92 -14.12 -1.67 -2.52
N VAL A 93 -14.68 -0.52 -2.86
CA VAL A 93 -15.15 -0.19 -4.21
C VAL A 93 -14.37 1.02 -4.70
N ASP A 94 -13.35 0.76 -5.50
CA ASP A 94 -12.54 1.79 -6.13
C ASP A 94 -12.08 1.32 -7.52
N PRO A 95 -12.78 1.75 -8.57
CA PRO A 95 -12.47 1.36 -9.94
C PRO A 95 -11.07 1.77 -10.41
N GLU A 96 -10.47 2.77 -9.77
CA GLU A 96 -9.11 3.22 -10.07
C GLU A 96 -8.08 2.70 -9.08
N MET A 97 -8.53 2.14 -7.95
CA MET A 97 -7.68 1.60 -6.92
C MET A 97 -6.79 0.48 -7.45
N THR A 98 -5.52 0.63 -7.27
CA THR A 98 -4.62 -0.49 -7.52
C THR A 98 -4.86 -1.54 -6.43
N ILE A 99 -4.67 -2.82 -6.77
CA ILE A 99 -4.76 -3.95 -5.82
C ILE A 99 -3.99 -3.69 -4.52
N PHE A 100 -2.96 -2.84 -4.60
CA PHE A 100 -2.12 -2.44 -3.47
C PHE A 100 -2.91 -1.70 -2.37
N TYR A 101 -3.82 -0.79 -2.72
CA TYR A 101 -4.62 -0.06 -1.71
C TYR A 101 -5.64 -0.98 -1.04
N GLY A 102 -6.25 -1.88 -1.80
CA GLY A 102 -7.09 -2.93 -1.23
C GLY A 102 -6.35 -3.79 -0.20
N LEU A 103 -5.07 -4.10 -0.47
CA LEU A 103 -4.22 -4.81 0.49
C LEU A 103 -3.93 -3.98 1.75
N VAL A 104 -3.73 -2.66 1.62
CA VAL A 104 -3.54 -1.76 2.78
C VAL A 104 -4.80 -1.74 3.63
N VAL A 105 -5.97 -1.54 3.02
CA VAL A 105 -7.27 -1.57 3.74
C VAL A 105 -7.46 -2.90 4.46
N ASN A 106 -7.19 -4.03 3.79
CA ASN A 106 -7.30 -5.35 4.41
C ASN A 106 -6.35 -5.50 5.60
N TYR A 107 -5.09 -5.13 5.42
CA TYR A 107 -4.08 -5.24 6.48
C TYR A 107 -4.42 -4.38 7.70
N ASP A 108 -4.79 -3.13 7.49
CA ASP A 108 -5.08 -2.18 8.56
C ASP A 108 -6.38 -2.53 9.31
N LEU A 109 -7.32 -3.25 8.69
CA LEU A 109 -8.58 -3.66 9.31
C LEU A 109 -8.58 -5.11 9.84
N ILE A 110 -7.44 -5.80 9.86
CA ILE A 110 -7.32 -7.13 10.47
C ILE A 110 -7.86 -7.09 11.91
N GLY A 111 -8.76 -8.01 12.20
CA GLY A 111 -9.42 -8.14 13.51
C GLY A 111 -10.54 -7.12 13.77
N ALA A 112 -10.77 -6.14 12.88
CA ALA A 112 -11.89 -5.21 12.97
C ALA A 112 -13.02 -5.56 12.00
N ALA A 113 -12.68 -5.95 10.77
CA ALA A 113 -13.65 -6.33 9.75
C ALA A 113 -13.11 -7.45 8.85
N GLU A 114 -14.00 -8.21 8.25
CA GLU A 114 -13.69 -9.08 7.12
C GLU A 114 -13.66 -8.23 5.84
N VAL A 115 -12.51 -8.10 5.20
CA VAL A 115 -12.36 -7.29 3.99
C VAL A 115 -12.26 -8.21 2.77
N GLY A 116 -13.11 -8.00 1.79
CA GLY A 116 -13.15 -8.86 0.60
C GLY A 116 -13.96 -8.24 -0.54
N GLY A 117 -14.14 -9.01 -1.61
CA GLY A 117 -14.95 -8.56 -2.75
C GLY A 117 -14.40 -7.33 -3.47
N TYR A 118 -13.08 -7.16 -3.50
CA TYR A 118 -12.42 -5.98 -4.06
C TYR A 118 -12.84 -5.66 -5.49
N ILE A 119 -13.34 -4.45 -5.71
CA ILE A 119 -13.55 -3.89 -7.03
C ILE A 119 -12.33 -3.05 -7.39
N HIS A 120 -11.41 -3.66 -8.13
CA HIS A 120 -10.17 -3.02 -8.59
C HIS A 120 -10.02 -3.04 -10.12
N VAL A 121 -11.09 -3.34 -10.81
CA VAL A 121 -11.12 -3.31 -12.27
C VAL A 121 -11.41 -1.89 -12.70
N ARG A 122 -10.48 -1.30 -13.44
CA ARG A 122 -10.65 0.04 -13.98
C ARG A 122 -11.94 0.13 -14.81
N ASN A 123 -12.76 1.12 -14.52
CA ASN A 123 -14.09 1.30 -15.12
C ASN A 123 -14.98 0.04 -14.97
N ALA A 124 -14.94 -0.60 -13.80
CA ALA A 124 -15.79 -1.75 -13.54
C ALA A 124 -17.27 -1.37 -13.71
N PRO A 125 -18.01 -2.01 -14.64
CA PRO A 125 -19.43 -1.74 -14.78
C PRO A 125 -20.21 -2.11 -13.51
N ALA A 126 -21.31 -1.43 -13.23
CA ALA A 126 -22.18 -1.67 -12.08
C ALA A 126 -22.55 -3.16 -11.91
N LYS A 127 -22.75 -3.90 -13.02
CA LYS A 127 -23.03 -5.35 -12.99
C LYS A 127 -21.96 -6.19 -12.29
N TYR A 128 -20.68 -5.81 -12.38
CA TYR A 128 -19.61 -6.52 -11.67
C TYR A 128 -19.67 -6.24 -10.17
N MET A 129 -19.97 -4.99 -9.79
CA MET A 129 -20.15 -4.64 -8.38
C MET A 129 -21.30 -5.42 -7.78
N THR A 130 -22.42 -5.57 -8.48
CA THR A 130 -23.56 -6.39 -8.08
C THR A 130 -23.15 -7.85 -7.91
N LEU A 131 -22.43 -8.44 -8.86
CA LEU A 131 -21.94 -9.82 -8.78
C LEU A 131 -21.06 -10.05 -7.55
N TYR A 132 -20.13 -9.14 -7.29
CA TYR A 132 -19.27 -9.22 -6.10
C TYR A 132 -20.04 -8.99 -4.82
N GLN A 133 -21.04 -8.09 -4.81
CA GLN A 133 -21.95 -7.90 -3.70
C GLN A 133 -22.73 -9.19 -3.39
N GLU A 134 -23.29 -9.84 -4.38
CA GLU A 134 -24.02 -11.10 -4.22
C GLU A 134 -23.13 -12.20 -3.64
N ARG A 135 -21.91 -12.31 -4.14
CA ARG A 135 -20.95 -13.32 -3.73
C ARG A 135 -20.36 -13.08 -2.34
N PHE A 136 -20.00 -11.86 -2.02
CA PHE A 136 -19.35 -11.50 -0.76
C PHE A 136 -20.36 -11.09 0.32
N GLN A 137 -21.54 -10.61 -0.07
CA GLN A 137 -22.61 -10.08 0.81
C GLN A 137 -22.08 -9.08 1.85
N PRO A 138 -21.50 -7.97 1.42
CA PRO A 138 -20.93 -6.99 2.32
C PRO A 138 -22.02 -6.31 3.15
N THR A 139 -21.69 -6.01 4.40
CA THR A 139 -22.49 -5.15 5.27
C THR A 139 -22.13 -3.68 5.12
N HIS A 140 -20.91 -3.41 4.66
CA HIS A 140 -20.36 -2.07 4.44
C HIS A 140 -19.60 -2.00 3.12
N LEU A 141 -19.59 -0.81 2.50
CA LEU A 141 -18.75 -0.47 1.35
C LEU A 141 -17.80 0.67 1.75
N PHE A 142 -16.56 0.56 1.30
CA PHE A 142 -15.63 1.68 1.28
C PHE A 142 -15.46 2.13 -0.17
N VAL A 143 -15.94 3.32 -0.47
CA VAL A 143 -15.90 3.92 -1.81
C VAL A 143 -14.90 5.06 -1.81
N HIS A 144 -13.83 4.94 -2.60
CA HIS A 144 -12.81 5.97 -2.72
C HIS A 144 -12.91 6.75 -4.02
N THR A 145 -13.00 6.06 -5.15
CA THR A 145 -13.21 6.69 -6.45
C THR A 145 -14.65 6.50 -6.91
N ILE A 146 -15.32 7.61 -7.18
CA ILE A 146 -16.74 7.62 -7.53
C ILE A 146 -16.87 7.84 -9.05
N THR A 147 -17.53 6.90 -9.70
CA THR A 147 -17.90 6.91 -11.11
C THR A 147 -19.43 6.83 -11.24
N ASP A 148 -19.95 7.10 -12.43
CA ASP A 148 -21.39 6.96 -12.68
C ASP A 148 -21.88 5.52 -12.46
N ASP A 149 -21.02 4.52 -12.69
CA ASP A 149 -21.31 3.12 -12.36
C ASP A 149 -21.41 2.87 -10.85
N VAL A 150 -20.59 3.55 -10.04
CA VAL A 150 -20.65 3.48 -8.57
C VAL A 150 -21.93 4.12 -8.06
N ASP A 151 -22.30 5.30 -8.57
CA ASP A 151 -23.54 5.96 -8.22
C ASP A 151 -24.75 5.09 -8.62
N SER A 152 -24.73 4.50 -9.82
CA SER A 152 -25.75 3.57 -10.28
C SER A 152 -25.84 2.31 -9.41
N PHE A 153 -24.71 1.75 -9.00
CA PHE A 153 -24.64 0.56 -8.15
C PHE A 153 -25.15 0.84 -6.73
N THR A 154 -24.78 1.97 -6.15
CA THR A 154 -25.18 2.33 -4.78
C THR A 154 -26.59 2.93 -4.71
N GLY A 155 -27.08 3.46 -5.81
CA GLY A 155 -28.31 4.25 -5.87
C GLY A 155 -28.19 5.61 -5.17
N LEU A 156 -26.95 6.08 -4.93
CA LEU A 156 -26.64 7.33 -4.25
C LEU A 156 -25.92 8.28 -5.22
N ASN A 157 -26.07 9.57 -4.97
CA ASN A 157 -25.27 10.61 -5.63
C ASN A 157 -24.17 11.03 -4.65
N LEU A 158 -23.00 10.39 -4.77
CA LEU A 158 -21.88 10.55 -3.84
C LEU A 158 -21.02 11.77 -4.22
N ASP A 159 -20.45 12.46 -3.23
CA ASP A 159 -19.50 13.53 -3.48
C ASP A 159 -18.18 12.95 -4.01
N ARG A 160 -17.85 13.28 -5.27
CA ARG A 160 -16.63 12.81 -5.96
C ARG A 160 -15.32 13.32 -5.35
N ARG A 161 -15.38 14.23 -4.37
CA ARG A 161 -14.20 14.79 -3.70
C ARG A 161 -13.88 14.12 -2.38
N ALA A 162 -14.74 13.22 -1.91
CA ALA A 162 -14.61 12.54 -0.64
C ALA A 162 -14.63 11.03 -0.79
N SER A 163 -14.04 10.34 0.18
CA SER A 163 -14.23 8.89 0.33
C SER A 163 -15.43 8.64 1.23
N HIS A 164 -16.19 7.59 0.94
CA HIS A 164 -17.40 7.30 1.67
C HIS A 164 -17.37 5.91 2.30
N LEU A 165 -17.81 5.83 3.55
CA LEU A 165 -18.19 4.57 4.20
C LEU A 165 -19.69 4.43 4.14
N LEU A 166 -20.18 3.41 3.48
CA LEU A 166 -21.60 3.12 3.35
C LEU A 166 -21.95 1.87 4.17
N LYS A 167 -23.17 1.84 4.70
CA LYS A 167 -23.74 0.69 5.40
C LYS A 167 -24.94 0.17 4.61
N ARG A 168 -25.10 -1.14 4.57
CA ARG A 168 -26.28 -1.77 3.98
C ARG A 168 -27.49 -1.60 4.90
N SER A 169 -28.61 -1.20 4.32
CA SER A 169 -29.93 -1.11 4.97
C SER A 169 -30.95 -1.92 4.17
N ASP A 170 -32.14 -2.05 4.68
CA ASP A 170 -33.24 -2.75 4.01
C ASP A 170 -33.66 -2.06 2.70
N THR A 171 -33.41 -0.76 2.59
CA THR A 171 -33.77 0.06 1.43
C THR A 171 -32.61 0.31 0.47
N GLY A 172 -31.41 -0.21 0.74
CA GLY A 172 -30.22 0.00 -0.07
C GLY A 172 -29.00 0.44 0.75
N TRP A 173 -28.14 1.28 0.15
CA TRP A 173 -26.95 1.79 0.81
C TRP A 173 -27.22 3.14 1.48
N GLN A 174 -26.62 3.38 2.64
CA GLN A 174 -26.70 4.62 3.39
C GLN A 174 -25.29 5.10 3.76
N ILE A 175 -25.05 6.42 3.68
CA ILE A 175 -23.78 7.04 4.05
C ILE A 175 -23.65 7.02 5.57
N VAL A 176 -22.59 6.41 6.08
CA VAL A 176 -22.18 6.45 7.49
C VAL A 176 -21.21 7.59 7.72
N LYS A 177 -20.30 7.81 6.77
CA LYS A 177 -19.24 8.82 6.83
C LYS A 177 -18.81 9.24 5.43
N SER A 178 -18.48 10.50 5.28
CA SER A 178 -17.86 11.11 4.09
C SER A 178 -16.60 11.84 4.48
#